data_e5c2cf2bfda679c5ab676d674477b616
#
_entry.id   e5c2cf2bfda679c5ab676d674477b616
#
_cell.length_a   1.000
_cell.length_b   1.000
_cell.length_c   1.000
_cell.angle_alpha   90.00
_cell.angle_beta   90.00
_cell.angle_gamma   90.00
#
_symmetry.space_group_name_H-M   'P 1'
#
loop_
_entity.id
_entity.type
_entity.pdbx_description
1 polymer ?
#
loop_
_entity_poly.entity_id
_entity_poly.type
_entity_poly.pdbx_seq_one_letter_code
_entity_poly.pdbx_strand_id
1 'polypeptide(L)'
;LPVVQGTAKMLETETLDMNRYREQKDKLEYEAMMRNPETAYLVSNEEFDKQLEELGWSPSDMVTMAGMYIDRGMYNMKKSIRDFFREILELLFQAAALVIDTVRTFFLVVLAILGPIAFALSVWDGFQNTLTQWICRYIQVYLWLPVSDMFSTILAKIQVLMLQNDIERMQADPNFSLDSSDGVYIVFLCIGIIGYFTIPTVAGWIIQAGGMGGYGRNVNQMAGRAGSMAGSVAGAAAGNAVGRVGKLLK
;
A
#
# COMPACT_ATOMS: atom_id res chain seq x y z
N LEU A 1 -17.43 -11.16 19.39
CA LEU A 1 -17.00 -10.51 18.52
C LEU A 1 -16.75 -9.02 18.76
N PRO A 2 -16.66 -8.56 20.05
CA PRO A 2 -16.35 -7.15 20.31
C PRO A 2 -14.98 -6.71 19.77
N VAL A 3 -14.01 -7.63 19.68
CA VAL A 3 -12.66 -7.32 19.15
C VAL A 3 -12.74 -6.95 17.67
N VAL A 4 -13.47 -7.72 16.86
CA VAL A 4 -13.60 -7.43 15.41
C VAL A 4 -14.32 -6.10 15.17
N GLN A 5 -15.36 -5.81 15.96
CA GLN A 5 -16.05 -4.52 15.89
C GLN A 5 -15.17 -3.35 16.34
N GLY A 6 -14.33 -3.60 17.35
CA GLY A 6 -13.36 -2.59 17.81
C GLY A 6 -12.30 -2.26 16.77
N THR A 7 -11.72 -3.26 16.13
CA THR A 7 -10.71 -3.06 15.08
C THR A 7 -11.28 -2.38 13.83
N ALA A 8 -12.48 -2.77 13.39
CA ALA A 8 -13.17 -2.13 12.27
C ALA A 8 -13.47 -0.65 12.54
N LYS A 9 -13.93 -0.31 13.75
CA LYS A 9 -14.17 1.09 14.13
C LYS A 9 -12.86 1.91 14.20
N MET A 10 -11.78 1.32 14.69
CA MET A 10 -10.47 1.99 14.69
C MET A 10 -9.99 2.27 13.27
N LEU A 11 -10.12 1.30 12.36
CA LEU A 11 -9.75 1.46 10.96
C LEU A 11 -10.56 2.57 10.28
N GLU A 12 -11.88 2.63 10.53
CA GLU A 12 -12.75 3.69 10.01
C GLU A 12 -12.28 5.08 10.49
N THR A 13 -11.98 5.21 11.79
CA THR A 13 -11.49 6.48 12.36
C THR A 13 -10.17 6.91 11.74
N GLU A 14 -9.19 6.00 11.63
CA GLU A 14 -7.87 6.31 11.04
C GLU A 14 -7.99 6.65 9.53
N THR A 15 -8.93 6.03 8.82
CA THR A 15 -9.20 6.35 7.41
C THR A 15 -9.77 7.74 7.24
N LEU A 16 -10.69 8.16 8.10
CA LEU A 16 -11.25 9.51 8.10
C LEU A 16 -10.17 10.55 8.42
N ASP A 17 -9.34 10.30 9.41
CA ASP A 17 -8.22 11.17 9.76
C ASP A 17 -7.21 11.27 8.60
N MET A 18 -6.88 10.17 7.95
CA MET A 18 -5.99 10.16 6.78
C MET A 18 -6.53 11.06 5.65
N ASN A 19 -7.81 10.96 5.32
CA ASN A 19 -8.42 11.78 4.28
C ASN A 19 -8.38 13.27 4.64
N ARG A 20 -8.65 13.61 5.90
CA ARG A 20 -8.59 14.99 6.41
C ARG A 20 -7.19 15.58 6.34
N TYR A 21 -6.16 14.84 6.76
CA TYR A 21 -4.78 15.32 6.69
C TYR A 21 -4.27 15.40 5.25
N ARG A 22 -4.71 14.50 4.36
CA ARG A 22 -4.40 14.59 2.93
C ARG A 22 -4.95 15.88 2.32
N GLU A 23 -6.21 16.19 2.55
CA GLU A 23 -6.82 17.43 2.07
C GLU A 23 -6.12 18.68 2.64
N GLN A 24 -5.72 18.65 3.89
CA GLN A 24 -4.97 19.74 4.52
C GLN A 24 -3.57 19.89 3.88
N LYS A 25 -2.86 18.79 3.62
CA LYS A 25 -1.57 18.80 2.94
C LYS A 25 -1.69 19.40 1.54
N ASP A 26 -2.67 18.93 0.75
CA ASP A 26 -2.88 19.42 -0.62
C ASP A 26 -3.19 20.94 -0.66
N LYS A 27 -3.95 21.44 0.31
CA LYS A 27 -4.19 22.88 0.46
C LYS A 27 -2.92 23.65 0.78
N LEU A 28 -2.12 23.18 1.72
CA LEU A 28 -0.88 23.84 2.10
C LEU A 28 0.15 23.83 0.95
N GLU A 29 0.22 22.72 0.20
CA GLU A 29 1.06 22.62 -0.99
C GLU A 29 0.66 23.66 -2.04
N TYR A 30 -0.63 23.75 -2.35
CA TYR A 30 -1.14 24.75 -3.27
C TYR A 30 -0.83 26.17 -2.80
N GLU A 31 -1.06 26.49 -1.52
CA GLU A 31 -0.76 27.80 -0.94
C GLU A 31 0.74 28.13 -0.96
N ALA A 32 1.59 27.13 -0.68
CA ALA A 32 3.05 27.31 -0.72
C ALA A 32 3.54 27.62 -2.15
N MET A 33 3.01 26.89 -3.15
CA MET A 33 3.32 27.15 -4.55
C MET A 33 2.82 28.51 -5.03
N MET A 34 1.65 28.95 -4.57
CA MET A 34 1.08 30.26 -4.90
C MET A 34 1.87 31.43 -4.29
N ARG A 35 2.54 31.23 -3.16
CA ARG A 35 3.39 32.27 -2.53
C ARG A 35 4.69 32.52 -3.28
N ASN A 36 5.20 31.54 -3.98
CA ASN A 36 6.45 31.65 -4.74
C ASN A 36 6.13 32.00 -6.21
N PRO A 37 6.53 33.21 -6.69
CA PRO A 37 6.29 33.61 -8.08
C PRO A 37 6.85 32.65 -9.11
N GLU A 38 7.94 31.93 -8.77
CA GLU A 38 8.58 30.93 -9.66
C GLU A 38 7.76 29.66 -9.84
N THR A 39 6.78 29.38 -8.96
CA THR A 39 5.96 28.18 -9.00
C THR A 39 4.46 28.46 -9.12
N ALA A 40 4.02 29.68 -8.84
CA ALA A 40 2.62 30.06 -8.88
C ALA A 40 1.97 29.83 -10.26
N TYR A 41 2.70 30.13 -11.34
CA TYR A 41 2.24 29.92 -12.71
C TYR A 41 2.05 28.45 -13.07
N LEU A 42 2.68 27.53 -12.34
CA LEU A 42 2.53 26.08 -12.56
C LEU A 42 1.16 25.57 -12.11
N VAL A 43 0.60 26.13 -11.05
CA VAL A 43 -0.63 25.67 -10.38
C VAL A 43 -1.85 26.56 -10.61
N SER A 44 -1.67 27.83 -10.97
CA SER A 44 -2.73 28.81 -11.24
C SER A 44 -2.77 29.23 -12.69
N ASN A 45 -3.96 29.21 -13.30
CA ASN A 45 -4.16 29.75 -14.65
C ASN A 45 -4.02 31.27 -14.65
N GLU A 46 -4.53 31.91 -13.63
CA GLU A 46 -4.53 33.37 -13.50
C GLU A 46 -3.11 33.94 -13.40
N GLU A 47 -2.26 33.35 -12.57
CA GLU A 47 -0.85 33.73 -12.46
C GLU A 47 -0.05 33.39 -13.72
N PHE A 48 -0.39 32.32 -14.40
CA PHE A 48 0.21 31.95 -15.68
C PHE A 48 -0.11 32.98 -16.77
N ASP A 49 -1.39 33.33 -16.91
CA ASP A 49 -1.83 34.31 -17.91
C ASP A 49 -1.23 35.69 -17.62
N LYS A 50 -1.20 36.10 -16.35
CA LYS A 50 -0.59 37.36 -15.92
C LYS A 50 0.89 37.44 -16.25
N GLN A 51 1.66 36.41 -15.96
CA GLN A 51 3.10 36.38 -16.31
C GLN A 51 3.31 36.36 -17.83
N LEU A 52 2.43 35.75 -18.60
CA LEU A 52 2.45 35.84 -20.07
C LEU A 52 2.18 37.23 -20.60
N GLU A 53 1.23 37.97 -19.99
CA GLU A 53 0.92 39.32 -20.37
C GLU A 53 2.05 40.33 -20.03
N GLU A 54 2.81 40.06 -18.97
CA GLU A 54 3.98 40.85 -18.58
C GLU A 54 5.20 40.66 -19.52
N LEU A 55 5.23 39.57 -20.29
CA LEU A 55 6.28 39.28 -21.27
C LEU A 55 5.99 40.07 -22.57
N GLY A 56 7.04 40.72 -23.11
CA GLY A 56 6.98 41.42 -24.39
C GLY A 56 7.06 40.49 -25.60
N TRP A 57 7.27 41.11 -26.77
CA TRP A 57 7.43 40.40 -28.05
C TRP A 57 8.88 40.29 -28.49
N SER A 58 9.86 40.36 -27.57
CA SER A 58 11.25 40.21 -27.90
C SER A 58 11.60 38.71 -28.15
N PRO A 59 12.65 38.39 -28.91
CA PRO A 59 13.04 36.98 -29.09
C PRO A 59 13.39 36.26 -27.79
N SER A 60 13.89 36.99 -26.77
CA SER A 60 14.13 36.45 -25.42
C SER A 60 12.84 36.10 -24.68
N ASP A 61 11.81 36.96 -24.82
CA ASP A 61 10.51 36.77 -24.17
C ASP A 61 9.77 35.57 -24.79
N MET A 62 9.89 35.35 -26.09
CA MET A 62 9.35 34.18 -26.77
C MET A 62 9.99 32.86 -26.27
N VAL A 63 11.30 32.87 -25.99
CA VAL A 63 11.98 31.69 -25.40
C VAL A 63 11.49 31.46 -23.97
N THR A 64 11.30 32.52 -23.18
CA THR A 64 10.76 32.43 -21.82
C THR A 64 9.33 31.90 -21.82
N MET A 65 8.47 32.43 -22.70
CA MET A 65 7.11 31.90 -22.88
C MET A 65 7.11 30.41 -23.20
N ALA A 66 7.92 29.98 -24.17
CA ALA A 66 8.04 28.57 -24.53
C ALA A 66 8.51 27.72 -23.34
N GLY A 67 9.46 28.23 -22.54
CA GLY A 67 9.93 27.62 -21.30
C GLY A 67 8.79 27.43 -20.30
N MET A 68 7.99 28.46 -20.03
CA MET A 68 6.86 28.40 -19.10
C MET A 68 5.80 27.36 -19.51
N TYR A 69 5.48 27.26 -20.81
CA TYR A 69 4.56 26.23 -21.32
C TYR A 69 5.14 24.82 -21.12
N ILE A 70 6.42 24.64 -21.38
CA ILE A 70 7.11 23.36 -21.22
C ILE A 70 7.15 22.99 -19.73
N ASP A 71 7.53 23.89 -18.85
CA ASP A 71 7.62 23.67 -17.41
C ASP A 71 6.27 23.30 -16.80
N ARG A 72 5.22 24.03 -17.18
CA ARG A 72 3.85 23.74 -16.77
C ARG A 72 3.37 22.39 -17.32
N GLY A 73 3.64 22.12 -18.59
CA GLY A 73 3.34 20.81 -19.21
C GLY A 73 4.06 19.67 -18.49
N MET A 74 5.32 19.86 -18.14
CA MET A 74 6.12 18.88 -17.43
C MET A 74 5.65 18.68 -15.99
N TYR A 75 5.30 19.76 -15.29
CA TYR A 75 4.71 19.70 -13.95
C TYR A 75 3.39 18.91 -13.96
N ASN A 76 2.46 19.26 -14.87
CA ASN A 76 1.18 18.58 -14.99
C ASN A 76 1.36 17.10 -15.35
N MET A 77 2.30 16.78 -16.21
CA MET A 77 2.63 15.39 -16.58
C MET A 77 3.19 14.61 -15.38
N LYS A 78 4.15 15.20 -14.65
CA LYS A 78 4.71 14.58 -13.43
C LYS A 78 3.62 14.35 -12.39
N LYS A 79 2.76 15.33 -12.17
CA LYS A 79 1.61 15.22 -11.25
C LYS A 79 0.65 14.12 -11.69
N SER A 80 0.26 14.09 -12.97
CA SER A 80 -0.66 13.08 -13.51
C SER A 80 -0.09 11.66 -13.40
N ILE A 81 1.19 11.47 -13.70
CA ILE A 81 1.87 10.17 -13.55
C ILE A 81 1.89 9.72 -12.08
N ARG A 82 2.18 10.63 -11.17
CA ARG A 82 2.22 10.37 -9.73
C ARG A 82 0.84 9.98 -9.19
N ASP A 83 -0.19 10.74 -9.56
CA ASP A 83 -1.57 10.46 -9.17
C ASP A 83 -2.06 9.11 -9.73
N PHE A 84 -1.70 8.80 -10.96
CA PHE A 84 -1.98 7.51 -11.60
C PHE A 84 -1.34 6.32 -10.87
N PHE A 85 -0.05 6.44 -10.51
CA PHE A 85 0.62 5.38 -9.73
C PHE A 85 0.01 5.22 -8.34
N ARG A 86 -0.33 6.32 -7.68
CA ARG A 86 -1.01 6.31 -6.39
C ARG A 86 -2.35 5.59 -6.48
N GLU A 87 -3.18 5.93 -7.45
CA GLU A 87 -4.51 5.33 -7.66
C GLU A 87 -4.41 3.83 -7.93
N ILE A 88 -3.50 3.40 -8.81
CA ILE A 88 -3.27 1.97 -9.07
C ILE A 88 -2.82 1.24 -7.79
N LEU A 89 -1.89 1.80 -7.02
CA LEU A 89 -1.41 1.16 -5.80
C LEU A 89 -2.48 1.10 -4.72
N GLU A 90 -3.33 2.12 -4.59
CA GLU A 90 -4.49 2.09 -3.69
C GLU A 90 -5.49 1.00 -4.11
N LEU A 91 -5.76 0.84 -5.41
CA LEU A 91 -6.59 -0.25 -5.93
C LEU A 91 -5.97 -1.62 -5.65
N LEU A 92 -4.67 -1.78 -5.87
CA LEU A 92 -3.96 -3.04 -5.57
C LEU A 92 -3.97 -3.36 -4.07
N PHE A 93 -3.84 -2.35 -3.21
CA PHE A 93 -3.94 -2.51 -1.77
C PHE A 93 -5.33 -3.00 -1.35
N GLN A 94 -6.39 -2.39 -1.88
CA GLN A 94 -7.77 -2.83 -1.66
C GLN A 94 -8.02 -4.23 -2.21
N ALA A 95 -7.49 -4.53 -3.41
CA ALA A 95 -7.57 -5.85 -4.00
C ALA A 95 -6.87 -6.92 -3.15
N ALA A 96 -5.70 -6.62 -2.56
CA ALA A 96 -5.00 -7.54 -1.66
C ALA A 96 -5.84 -7.88 -0.42
N ALA A 97 -6.51 -6.90 0.17
CA ALA A 97 -7.43 -7.11 1.28
C ALA A 97 -8.61 -8.01 0.89
N LEU A 98 -9.25 -7.73 -0.26
CA LEU A 98 -10.36 -8.54 -0.78
C LEU A 98 -9.95 -9.97 -1.12
N VAL A 99 -8.74 -10.17 -1.65
CA VAL A 99 -8.21 -11.52 -1.93
C VAL A 99 -8.08 -12.32 -0.64
N ILE A 100 -7.51 -11.74 0.43
CA ILE A 100 -7.38 -12.42 1.72
C ILE A 100 -8.75 -12.77 2.30
N ASP A 101 -9.73 -11.87 2.26
CA ASP A 101 -11.07 -12.12 2.75
C ASP A 101 -11.80 -13.21 1.95
N THR A 102 -11.67 -13.20 0.64
CA THR A 102 -12.28 -14.20 -0.26
C THR A 102 -11.67 -15.57 -0.01
N VAL A 103 -10.33 -15.66 0.04
CA VAL A 103 -9.61 -16.93 0.30
C VAL A 103 -9.92 -17.45 1.69
N ARG A 104 -10.01 -16.58 2.70
CA ARG A 104 -10.44 -16.93 4.05
C ARG A 104 -11.83 -17.55 4.06
N THR A 105 -12.79 -16.89 3.41
CA THR A 105 -14.18 -17.36 3.35
C THR A 105 -14.25 -18.72 2.67
N PHE A 106 -13.53 -18.91 1.56
CA PHE A 106 -13.44 -20.19 0.89
C PHE A 106 -12.90 -21.29 1.81
N PHE A 107 -11.79 -21.05 2.51
CA PHE A 107 -11.22 -22.04 3.44
C PHE A 107 -12.15 -22.35 4.61
N LEU A 108 -12.87 -21.36 5.17
CA LEU A 108 -13.84 -21.60 6.24
C LEU A 108 -15.01 -22.47 5.78
N VAL A 109 -15.52 -22.25 4.57
CA VAL A 109 -16.59 -23.07 3.98
C VAL A 109 -16.10 -24.51 3.78
N VAL A 110 -14.91 -24.70 3.20
CA VAL A 110 -14.32 -26.04 3.02
C VAL A 110 -14.12 -26.74 4.35
N LEU A 111 -13.57 -26.06 5.35
CA LEU A 111 -13.35 -26.61 6.67
C LEU A 111 -14.68 -26.94 7.38
N ALA A 112 -15.72 -26.13 7.18
CA ALA A 112 -17.05 -26.43 7.74
C ALA A 112 -17.66 -27.70 7.13
N ILE A 113 -17.51 -27.89 5.80
CA ILE A 113 -17.99 -29.10 5.12
C ILE A 113 -17.18 -30.34 5.56
N LEU A 114 -15.88 -30.21 5.79
CA LEU A 114 -15.02 -31.31 6.24
C LEU A 114 -15.13 -31.60 7.74
N GLY A 115 -15.79 -30.76 8.52
CA GLY A 115 -15.96 -30.91 9.97
C GLY A 115 -16.55 -32.26 10.37
N PRO A 116 -17.73 -32.67 9.87
CA PRO A 116 -18.32 -33.98 10.18
C PRO A 116 -17.39 -35.16 9.88
N ILE A 117 -16.60 -35.07 8.81
CA ILE A 117 -15.63 -36.11 8.43
C ILE A 117 -14.49 -36.17 9.46
N ALA A 118 -13.98 -35.01 9.88
CA ALA A 118 -12.91 -34.92 10.89
C ALA A 118 -13.38 -35.51 12.24
N PHE A 119 -14.65 -35.24 12.62
CA PHE A 119 -15.28 -35.84 13.79
C PHE A 119 -15.38 -37.37 13.67
N ALA A 120 -15.91 -37.86 12.55
CA ALA A 120 -16.06 -39.30 12.34
C ALA A 120 -14.73 -40.04 12.37
N LEU A 121 -13.68 -39.47 11.74
CA LEU A 121 -12.35 -40.09 11.75
C LEU A 121 -11.70 -40.08 13.13
N SER A 122 -11.96 -39.10 13.96
CA SER A 122 -11.35 -38.97 15.29
C SER A 122 -11.75 -40.08 16.28
N VAL A 123 -12.82 -40.82 15.97
CA VAL A 123 -13.29 -41.94 16.79
C VAL A 123 -12.42 -43.20 16.60
N TRP A 124 -11.70 -43.33 15.49
CA TRP A 124 -10.86 -44.47 15.22
C TRP A 124 -9.46 -44.34 15.85
N ASP A 125 -8.96 -45.45 16.41
CA ASP A 125 -7.65 -45.49 16.98
C ASP A 125 -6.59 -45.12 15.93
N GLY A 126 -5.69 -44.23 16.31
CA GLY A 126 -4.64 -43.68 15.42
C GLY A 126 -5.05 -42.35 14.72
N PHE A 127 -6.32 -41.99 14.62
CA PHE A 127 -6.81 -40.74 14.01
C PHE A 127 -7.31 -39.69 14.99
N GLN A 128 -7.11 -39.91 16.29
CA GLN A 128 -7.60 -39.04 17.37
C GLN A 128 -7.11 -37.57 17.23
N ASN A 129 -5.91 -37.38 16.66
CA ASN A 129 -5.36 -36.02 16.42
C ASN A 129 -6.02 -35.25 15.27
N THR A 130 -6.82 -35.91 14.43
CA THR A 130 -7.45 -35.27 13.25
C THR A 130 -8.39 -34.15 13.64
N LEU A 131 -9.19 -34.36 14.69
CA LEU A 131 -10.11 -33.36 15.19
C LEU A 131 -9.37 -32.13 15.74
N THR A 132 -8.33 -32.34 16.54
CA THR A 132 -7.51 -31.26 17.10
C THR A 132 -6.86 -30.43 15.99
N GLN A 133 -6.30 -31.10 14.99
CA GLN A 133 -5.70 -30.43 13.84
C GLN A 133 -6.71 -29.63 13.01
N TRP A 134 -7.92 -30.18 12.85
CA TRP A 134 -9.01 -29.51 12.15
C TRP A 134 -9.45 -28.24 12.92
N ILE A 135 -9.64 -28.34 14.24
CA ILE A 135 -9.98 -27.19 15.09
C ILE A 135 -8.91 -26.09 15.00
N CYS A 136 -7.62 -26.48 15.09
CA CYS A 136 -6.52 -25.54 15.01
C CYS A 136 -6.52 -24.79 13.67
N ARG A 137 -6.76 -25.51 12.57
CA ARG A 137 -6.81 -24.92 11.24
C ARG A 137 -8.02 -24.00 11.09
N TYR A 138 -9.16 -24.38 11.62
CA TYR A 138 -10.36 -23.55 11.61
C TYR A 138 -10.13 -22.24 12.35
N ILE A 139 -9.54 -22.30 13.55
CA ILE A 139 -9.22 -21.13 14.35
C ILE A 139 -8.17 -20.27 13.64
N GLN A 140 -7.13 -20.88 13.03
CA GLN A 140 -6.10 -20.16 12.27
C GLN A 140 -6.70 -19.33 11.15
N VAL A 141 -7.56 -19.91 10.32
CA VAL A 141 -8.22 -19.21 9.22
C VAL A 141 -9.19 -18.16 9.73
N TYR A 142 -9.88 -18.44 10.83
CA TYR A 142 -10.78 -17.46 11.47
C TYR A 142 -10.02 -16.21 11.94
N LEU A 143 -8.80 -16.37 12.45
CA LEU A 143 -7.95 -15.27 12.92
C LEU A 143 -7.41 -14.37 11.81
N TRP A 144 -7.51 -14.76 10.53
CA TRP A 144 -7.05 -13.90 9.44
C TRP A 144 -7.74 -12.54 9.43
N LEU A 145 -9.04 -12.49 9.71
CA LEU A 145 -9.78 -11.23 9.73
C LEU A 145 -9.28 -10.26 10.80
N PRO A 146 -9.24 -10.61 12.11
CA PRO A 146 -8.74 -9.68 13.11
C PRO A 146 -7.26 -9.30 12.91
N VAL A 147 -6.43 -10.19 12.34
CA VAL A 147 -5.03 -9.86 12.00
C VAL A 147 -4.99 -8.88 10.82
N SER A 148 -5.84 -9.05 9.81
CA SER A 148 -6.00 -8.13 8.68
C SER A 148 -6.43 -6.75 9.15
N ASP A 149 -7.44 -6.67 10.01
CA ASP A 149 -7.95 -5.40 10.54
C ASP A 149 -6.88 -4.66 11.37
N MET A 150 -6.15 -5.38 12.23
CA MET A 150 -5.04 -4.79 12.98
C MET A 150 -3.92 -4.29 12.06
N PHE A 151 -3.57 -5.06 11.02
CA PHE A 151 -2.57 -4.66 10.06
C PHE A 151 -2.98 -3.39 9.30
N SER A 152 -4.22 -3.34 8.82
CA SER A 152 -4.79 -2.16 8.15
C SER A 152 -4.79 -0.93 9.05
N THR A 153 -5.17 -1.10 10.32
CA THR A 153 -5.19 -0.01 11.31
C THR A 153 -3.78 0.54 11.56
N ILE A 154 -2.78 -0.34 11.69
CA ILE A 154 -1.38 0.07 11.87
C ILE A 154 -0.90 0.85 10.64
N LEU A 155 -1.19 0.36 9.43
CA LEU A 155 -0.83 1.03 8.19
C LEU A 155 -1.49 2.42 8.08
N ALA A 156 -2.80 2.50 8.34
CA ALA A 156 -3.51 3.78 8.32
C ALA A 156 -2.92 4.77 9.33
N LYS A 157 -2.58 4.30 10.54
CA LYS A 157 -1.94 5.14 11.56
C LYS A 157 -0.56 5.67 11.14
N ILE A 158 0.26 4.82 10.53
CA ILE A 158 1.57 5.26 10.01
C ILE A 158 1.38 6.31 8.91
N GLN A 159 0.41 6.12 8.01
CA GLN A 159 0.08 7.10 6.97
C GLN A 159 -0.35 8.45 7.55
N VAL A 160 -1.20 8.44 8.58
CA VAL A 160 -1.61 9.66 9.30
C VAL A 160 -0.38 10.37 9.89
N LEU A 161 0.51 9.63 10.55
CA LEU A 161 1.73 10.22 11.13
C LEU A 161 2.68 10.78 10.07
N MET A 162 2.78 10.14 8.90
CA MET A 162 3.56 10.66 7.79
C MET A 162 2.97 11.97 7.27
N LEU A 163 1.65 12.04 7.07
CA LEU A 163 0.97 13.26 6.63
C LEU A 163 1.11 14.40 7.65
N GLN A 164 1.00 14.11 8.93
CA GLN A 164 1.23 15.10 9.99
C GLN A 164 2.65 15.67 9.96
N ASN A 165 3.66 14.80 9.84
CA ASN A 165 5.05 15.22 9.74
C ASN A 165 5.31 16.06 8.48
N ASP A 166 4.70 15.73 7.35
CA ASP A 166 4.78 16.53 6.12
C ASP A 166 4.18 17.92 6.31
N ILE A 167 2.99 18.00 6.94
CA ILE A 167 2.32 19.26 7.25
C ILE A 167 3.17 20.14 8.17
N GLU A 168 3.75 19.56 9.23
CA GLU A 168 4.64 20.26 10.15
C GLU A 168 5.88 20.82 9.44
N ARG A 169 6.48 20.04 8.54
CA ARG A 169 7.64 20.49 7.75
C ARG A 169 7.28 21.61 6.80
N MET A 170 6.13 21.54 6.12
CA MET A 170 5.65 22.59 5.23
C MET A 170 5.34 23.90 5.97
N GLN A 171 4.86 23.81 7.20
CA GLN A 171 4.63 24.97 8.05
C GLN A 171 5.94 25.60 8.56
N ALA A 172 6.96 24.79 8.80
CA ALA A 172 8.26 25.24 9.27
C ALA A 172 9.13 25.83 8.13
N ASP A 173 9.06 25.25 6.92
CA ASP A 173 9.78 25.72 5.75
C ASP A 173 8.86 25.75 4.52
N PRO A 174 8.38 26.94 4.12
CA PRO A 174 7.52 27.10 2.95
C PRO A 174 8.15 26.72 1.62
N ASN A 175 9.49 26.61 1.56
CA ASN A 175 10.23 26.19 0.37
C ASN A 175 10.51 24.67 0.36
N PHE A 176 9.98 23.92 1.35
CA PHE A 176 10.12 22.48 1.41
C PHE A 176 9.50 21.81 0.18
N SER A 177 10.32 21.14 -0.64
CA SER A 177 9.81 20.42 -1.80
C SER A 177 9.30 19.03 -1.39
N LEU A 178 8.04 18.76 -1.70
CA LEU A 178 7.33 17.51 -1.36
C LEU A 178 7.67 16.34 -2.28
N ASP A 179 8.51 16.51 -3.27
CA ASP A 179 8.84 15.48 -4.27
C ASP A 179 9.37 14.18 -3.64
N SER A 180 10.07 14.28 -2.50
CA SER A 180 10.56 13.12 -1.76
C SER A 180 9.50 12.40 -0.91
N SER A 181 8.49 13.13 -0.42
CA SER A 181 7.43 12.60 0.44
C SER A 181 6.47 11.67 -0.32
N ASP A 182 6.15 12.00 -1.55
CA ASP A 182 5.27 11.17 -2.40
C ASP A 182 5.92 9.82 -2.75
N GLY A 183 7.24 9.79 -2.96
CA GLY A 183 7.98 8.54 -3.15
C GLY A 183 7.90 7.62 -1.94
N VAL A 184 8.00 8.17 -0.73
CA VAL A 184 7.87 7.41 0.52
C VAL A 184 6.46 6.81 0.67
N TYR A 185 5.42 7.55 0.32
CA TYR A 185 4.04 7.06 0.33
C TYR A 185 3.84 5.86 -0.62
N ILE A 186 4.37 5.94 -1.83
CA ILE A 186 4.32 4.85 -2.82
C ILE A 186 5.01 3.58 -2.29
N VAL A 187 6.22 3.72 -1.74
CA VAL A 187 6.95 2.60 -1.12
C VAL A 187 6.14 1.99 0.04
N PHE A 188 5.50 2.83 0.84
CA PHE A 188 4.68 2.38 1.96
C PHE A 188 3.44 1.58 1.49
N LEU A 189 2.78 1.99 0.42
CA LEU A 189 1.69 1.20 -0.18
C LEU A 189 2.17 -0.16 -0.68
N CYS A 190 3.35 -0.20 -1.32
CA CYS A 190 3.95 -1.47 -1.74
C CYS A 190 4.23 -2.41 -0.55
N ILE A 191 4.77 -1.86 0.55
CA ILE A 191 4.97 -2.62 1.80
C ILE A 191 3.63 -3.13 2.34
N GLY A 192 2.60 -2.32 2.30
CA GLY A 192 1.25 -2.69 2.69
C GLY A 192 0.70 -3.86 1.89
N ILE A 193 0.82 -3.83 0.56
CA ILE A 193 0.38 -4.91 -0.34
C ILE A 193 1.11 -6.21 0.00
N ILE A 194 2.43 -6.17 0.14
CA ILE A 194 3.24 -7.34 0.50
C ILE A 194 2.85 -7.86 1.89
N GLY A 195 2.62 -6.95 2.84
CA GLY A 195 2.22 -7.26 4.21
C GLY A 195 0.91 -8.04 4.29
N TYR A 196 -0.07 -7.74 3.44
CA TYR A 196 -1.32 -8.51 3.40
C TYR A 196 -1.09 -10.00 3.14
N PHE A 197 -0.13 -10.36 2.29
CA PHE A 197 0.20 -11.76 2.01
C PHE A 197 0.91 -12.46 3.18
N THR A 198 1.36 -11.73 4.19
CA THR A 198 1.94 -12.31 5.42
C THR A 198 0.89 -12.65 6.49
N ILE A 199 -0.35 -12.17 6.36
CA ILE A 199 -1.43 -12.37 7.34
C ILE A 199 -1.66 -13.84 7.68
N PRO A 200 -1.75 -14.78 6.71
CA PRO A 200 -1.91 -16.21 6.99
C PRO A 200 -0.78 -16.78 7.85
N THR A 201 0.44 -16.29 7.63
CA THR A 201 1.63 -16.72 8.37
C THR A 201 1.57 -16.21 9.82
N VAL A 202 1.25 -14.94 10.02
CA VAL A 202 1.12 -14.33 11.35
C VAL A 202 0.01 -15.01 12.16
N ALA A 203 -1.15 -15.26 11.55
CA ALA A 203 -2.23 -16.01 12.18
C ALA A 203 -1.79 -17.43 12.57
N GLY A 204 -0.92 -18.06 11.76
CA GLY A 204 -0.31 -19.35 12.07
C GLY A 204 0.59 -19.33 13.31
N TRP A 205 1.37 -18.26 13.52
CA TRP A 205 2.23 -18.12 14.71
C TRP A 205 1.43 -18.11 16.01
N ILE A 206 0.24 -17.48 16.00
CA ILE A 206 -0.63 -17.43 17.19
C ILE A 206 -1.03 -18.86 17.62
N ILE A 207 -1.35 -19.72 16.65
CA ILE A 207 -1.72 -21.12 16.92
C ILE A 207 -0.51 -21.94 17.36
N GLN A 208 0.66 -21.71 16.74
CA GLN A 208 1.90 -22.42 17.09
C GLN A 208 2.39 -22.07 18.49
N ALA A 209 2.25 -20.84 18.93
CA ALA A 209 2.60 -20.40 20.29
C ALA A 209 1.77 -21.12 21.36
N GLY A 210 0.57 -21.62 21.03
CA GLY A 210 -0.28 -22.47 21.88
C GLY A 210 0.17 -23.93 22.02
N GLY A 211 1.37 -24.30 21.56
CA GLY A 211 1.93 -25.66 21.73
C GLY A 211 1.53 -26.68 20.64
N MET A 212 0.80 -26.26 19.62
CA MET A 212 0.31 -27.12 18.52
C MET A 212 1.19 -27.05 17.25
N GLY A 213 2.48 -26.81 17.42
CA GLY A 213 3.47 -26.41 16.41
C GLY A 213 3.85 -27.42 15.31
N GLY A 214 3.22 -28.58 15.23
CA GLY A 214 3.54 -29.56 14.15
C GLY A 214 2.99 -29.18 12.76
N TYR A 215 1.98 -28.32 12.69
CA TYR A 215 1.22 -28.07 11.47
C TYR A 215 1.69 -26.84 10.64
N GLY A 216 2.40 -25.90 11.27
CA GLY A 216 2.82 -24.65 10.62
C GLY A 216 3.94 -24.81 9.57
N ARG A 217 4.67 -25.92 9.56
CA ARG A 217 5.75 -26.17 8.60
C ARG A 217 5.27 -26.22 7.15
N ASN A 218 4.11 -26.81 6.88
CA ASN A 218 3.62 -26.97 5.51
C ASN A 218 3.03 -25.66 4.94
N VAL A 219 2.40 -24.83 5.78
CA VAL A 219 1.85 -23.54 5.35
C VAL A 219 2.98 -22.53 5.10
N ASN A 220 4.04 -22.55 5.91
CA ASN A 220 5.22 -21.72 5.69
C ASN A 220 5.97 -22.09 4.40
N GLN A 221 5.97 -23.37 4.00
CA GLN A 221 6.55 -23.78 2.72
C GLN A 221 5.73 -23.29 1.52
N MET A 222 4.41 -23.21 1.62
CA MET A 222 3.57 -22.65 0.55
C MET A 222 3.72 -21.14 0.44
N ALA A 223 3.75 -20.40 1.56
CA ALA A 223 4.00 -18.97 1.58
C ALA A 223 5.42 -18.63 1.11
N GLY A 224 6.43 -19.42 1.49
CA GLY A 224 7.79 -19.29 1.01
C GLY A 224 7.93 -19.56 -0.48
N ARG A 225 7.16 -20.51 -1.06
CA ARG A 225 7.13 -20.76 -2.50
C ARG A 225 6.44 -19.64 -3.29
N ALA A 226 5.37 -19.08 -2.77
CA ALA A 226 4.73 -17.91 -3.38
C ALA A 226 5.66 -16.67 -3.36
N GLY A 227 6.38 -16.44 -2.26
CA GLY A 227 7.38 -15.37 -2.14
C GLY A 227 8.60 -15.58 -3.04
N SER A 228 9.06 -16.84 -3.20
CA SER A 228 10.17 -17.17 -4.10
C SER A 228 9.77 -17.09 -5.58
N MET A 229 8.52 -17.39 -5.94
CA MET A 229 8.01 -17.15 -7.29
C MET A 229 7.96 -15.67 -7.64
N ALA A 230 7.49 -14.82 -6.72
CA ALA A 230 7.49 -13.36 -6.91
C ALA A 230 8.93 -12.81 -7.01
N GLY A 231 9.85 -13.30 -6.18
CA GLY A 231 11.26 -12.93 -6.21
C GLY A 231 12.00 -13.42 -7.48
N SER A 232 11.67 -14.61 -7.99
CA SER A 232 12.29 -15.16 -9.22
C SER A 232 11.80 -14.41 -10.48
N VAL A 233 10.55 -13.98 -10.54
CA VAL A 233 10.03 -13.18 -11.63
C VAL A 233 10.67 -11.79 -11.64
N ALA A 234 10.81 -11.15 -10.47
CA ALA A 234 11.49 -9.87 -10.34
C ALA A 234 13.00 -9.96 -10.65
N GLY A 235 13.66 -11.04 -10.19
CA GLY A 235 15.08 -11.30 -10.48
C GLY A 235 15.36 -11.63 -11.95
N ALA A 236 14.48 -12.37 -12.62
CA ALA A 236 14.59 -12.68 -14.04
C ALA A 236 14.38 -11.42 -14.92
N ALA A 237 13.47 -10.54 -14.53
CA ALA A 237 13.26 -9.26 -15.23
C ALA A 237 14.47 -8.32 -15.09
N ALA A 238 15.05 -8.21 -13.88
CA ALA A 238 16.23 -7.40 -13.63
C ALA A 238 17.50 -7.98 -14.30
N GLY A 239 17.71 -9.29 -14.25
CA GLY A 239 18.85 -9.97 -14.87
C GLY A 239 18.89 -9.84 -16.40
N ASN A 240 17.72 -9.91 -17.06
CA ASN A 240 17.61 -9.71 -18.51
C ASN A 240 17.85 -8.25 -18.95
N ALA A 241 17.48 -7.27 -18.11
CA ALA A 241 17.74 -5.86 -18.40
C ALA A 241 19.24 -5.54 -18.34
N VAL A 242 19.93 -6.00 -17.29
CA VAL A 242 21.39 -5.79 -17.10
C VAL A 242 22.20 -6.53 -18.16
N GLY A 243 21.82 -7.75 -18.55
CA GLY A 243 22.48 -8.53 -19.60
C GLY A 243 22.38 -7.91 -21.01
N ARG A 244 21.29 -7.19 -21.30
CA ARG A 244 21.14 -6.47 -22.57
C ARG A 244 21.96 -5.18 -22.65
N VAL A 245 22.06 -4.44 -21.54
CA VAL A 245 22.88 -3.21 -21.48
C VAL A 245 24.37 -3.55 -21.59
N GLY A 246 24.84 -4.65 -21.00
CA GLY A 246 26.22 -5.09 -21.10
C GLY A 246 26.63 -5.58 -22.51
N LYS A 247 25.66 -5.97 -23.37
CA LYS A 247 25.93 -6.34 -24.78
C LYS A 247 25.95 -5.14 -25.74
N LEU A 248 25.42 -3.98 -25.35
CA LEU A 248 25.40 -2.76 -26.14
C LEU A 248 26.63 -1.87 -25.87
N LEU A 249 27.44 -2.21 -24.86
CA LEU A 249 28.66 -1.50 -24.49
C LEU A 249 29.94 -2.25 -24.88
N LYS A 250 29.86 -3.26 -25.71
CA LYS A 250 30.96 -3.94 -26.40
C LYS A 250 30.80 -3.74 -27.89
#